data_b01a018b777195aae4cf337ee1c9cef8
#
_entry.id   b01a018b777195aae4cf337ee1c9cef8
#
_cell.length_a   1.000
_cell.length_b   1.000
_cell.length_c   1.000
_cell.angle_alpha   90.00
_cell.angle_beta   90.00
_cell.angle_gamma   90.00
#
_symmetry.space_group_name_H-M   'P 1'
#
loop_
_entity.id
_entity.type
_entity.pdbx_description
1 polymer ?
#
loop_
_entity_poly.entity_id
_entity_poly.type
_entity_poly.pdbx_seq_one_letter_code
_entity_poly.pdbx_strand_id
1 'polypeptide(L)'
;MIVVDSNVIAYCWLNSPMTGLAQRVRVKDPDWHVPVLWRSEMRSILAGYLRDGSFSAAQVRRVMRHVEDALAGSEHLVSSDAVIKVIEATRLSAYDAEFVALARELSVPLVTEDKAVLKACPETALSMEGFFHGAHGH
;
A
#
# COMPACT_ATOMS: atom_id res chain seq x y z
N MET A 1 4.80 -12.74 2.61
CA MET A 1 5.29 -11.35 2.41
C MET A 1 4.65 -10.76 1.18
N ILE A 2 4.08 -9.59 1.30
CA ILE A 2 3.58 -8.78 0.17
C ILE A 2 3.95 -7.33 0.40
N VAL A 3 3.97 -6.55 -0.67
CA VAL A 3 3.99 -5.09 -0.59
C VAL A 3 2.55 -4.60 -0.77
N VAL A 4 2.13 -3.62 0.01
CA VAL A 4 0.79 -3.02 -0.11
C VAL A 4 0.93 -1.54 -0.38
N ASP A 5 0.00 -0.96 -1.15
CA ASP A 5 0.00 0.48 -1.33
C ASP A 5 -0.74 1.19 -0.20
N SER A 6 -0.63 2.50 -0.17
CA SER A 6 -1.16 3.30 0.93
C SER A 6 -2.69 3.24 1.03
N ASN A 7 -3.38 3.05 -0.09
CA ASN A 7 -4.84 2.91 -0.09
C ASN A 7 -5.28 1.59 0.56
N VAL A 8 -4.55 0.51 0.33
CA VAL A 8 -4.83 -0.77 0.98
C VAL A 8 -4.65 -0.64 2.49
N ILE A 9 -3.60 0.05 2.93
CA ILE A 9 -3.38 0.35 4.35
C ILE A 9 -4.58 1.13 4.90
N ALA A 10 -4.99 2.19 4.20
CA ALA A 10 -6.12 3.01 4.62
C ALA A 10 -7.41 2.19 4.72
N TYR A 11 -7.69 1.35 3.74
CA TYR A 11 -8.87 0.49 3.80
C TYR A 11 -8.85 -0.44 5.01
N CYS A 12 -7.68 -0.93 5.39
CA CYS A 12 -7.55 -1.84 6.52
C CYS A 12 -7.84 -1.17 7.87
N TRP A 13 -7.39 0.08 8.05
CA TRP A 13 -7.49 0.78 9.32
C TRP A 13 -8.61 1.82 9.41
N LEU A 14 -9.16 2.23 8.26
CA LEU A 14 -10.23 3.23 8.22
C LEU A 14 -11.50 2.58 7.69
N ASN A 15 -12.63 2.83 8.35
CA ASN A 15 -13.90 2.23 7.97
C ASN A 15 -14.34 2.66 6.56
N SER A 16 -14.55 1.69 5.68
CA SER A 16 -14.96 1.89 4.30
C SER A 16 -15.60 0.60 3.76
N PRO A 17 -16.23 0.63 2.58
CA PRO A 17 -16.72 -0.60 1.95
C PRO A 17 -15.62 -1.63 1.66
N MET A 18 -14.37 -1.19 1.57
CA MET A 18 -13.23 -2.07 1.25
C MET A 18 -12.55 -2.66 2.49
N THR A 19 -12.93 -2.22 3.68
CA THR A 19 -12.25 -2.62 4.93
C THR A 19 -12.30 -4.13 5.16
N GLY A 20 -13.45 -4.75 4.96
CA GLY A 20 -13.58 -6.19 5.15
C GLY A 20 -12.63 -6.99 4.28
N LEU A 21 -12.49 -6.59 3.01
CA LEU A 21 -11.59 -7.28 2.08
C LEU A 21 -10.12 -7.03 2.45
N ALA A 22 -9.76 -5.79 2.81
CA ALA A 22 -8.39 -5.47 3.24
C ALA A 22 -7.98 -6.23 4.50
N GLN A 23 -8.90 -6.39 5.45
CA GLN A 23 -8.64 -7.16 6.65
C GLN A 23 -8.44 -8.65 6.35
N ARG A 24 -9.18 -9.20 5.39
CA ARG A 24 -9.00 -10.58 4.95
C ARG A 24 -7.65 -10.78 4.25
N VAL A 25 -7.22 -9.81 3.47
CA VAL A 25 -5.89 -9.83 2.86
C VAL A 25 -4.83 -9.90 3.95
N ARG A 26 -4.98 -9.10 5.01
CA ARG A 26 -4.05 -9.09 6.13
C ARG A 26 -4.04 -10.41 6.92
N VAL A 27 -5.18 -11.04 7.06
CA VAL A 27 -5.26 -12.37 7.69
C VAL A 27 -4.56 -13.42 6.84
N LYS A 28 -4.76 -13.37 5.52
CA LYS A 28 -4.12 -14.31 4.60
C LYS A 28 -2.60 -14.16 4.59
N ASP A 29 -2.11 -12.93 4.58
CA ASP A 29 -0.69 -12.63 4.65
C ASP A 29 -0.48 -11.36 5.48
N PRO A 30 -0.12 -11.50 6.76
CA PRO A 30 0.07 -10.34 7.64
C PRO A 30 1.43 -9.68 7.50
N ASP A 31 2.34 -10.24 6.71
CA ASP A 31 3.70 -9.73 6.53
C ASP A 31 3.71 -8.66 5.42
N TRP A 32 3.25 -7.46 5.77
CA TRP A 32 3.12 -6.33 4.87
C TRP A 32 4.38 -5.49 4.90
N HIS A 33 4.93 -5.20 3.73
CA HIS A 33 6.10 -4.36 3.55
C HIS A 33 5.75 -3.13 2.72
N VAL A 34 6.40 -2.02 3.01
CA VAL A 34 6.08 -0.72 2.42
C VAL A 34 7.34 0.12 2.22
N PRO A 35 7.38 0.98 1.19
CA PRO A 35 8.39 2.03 1.15
C PRO A 35 8.05 3.09 2.21
N VAL A 36 9.05 3.77 2.73
CA VAL A 36 8.86 4.83 3.76
C VAL A 36 7.86 5.90 3.30
N LEU A 37 7.71 6.11 2.00
CA LEU A 37 6.73 7.01 1.40
C LEU A 37 5.30 6.80 1.92
N TRP A 38 4.97 5.58 2.36
CA TRP A 38 3.62 5.29 2.87
C TRP A 38 3.19 6.26 3.97
N ARG A 39 4.14 6.75 4.76
CA ARG A 39 3.86 7.68 5.86
C ARG A 39 3.27 8.99 5.33
N SER A 40 3.90 9.56 4.31
CA SER A 40 3.43 10.80 3.70
C SER A 40 2.08 10.62 3.03
N GLU A 41 1.88 9.51 2.36
CA GLU A 41 0.63 9.22 1.67
C GLU A 41 -0.51 8.98 2.66
N MET A 42 -0.25 8.23 3.72
CA MET A 42 -1.26 7.99 4.77
C MET A 42 -1.62 9.28 5.49
N ARG A 43 -0.64 10.14 5.78
CA ARG A 43 -0.89 11.46 6.36
C ARG A 43 -1.76 12.32 5.44
N SER A 44 -1.56 12.23 4.13
CA SER A 44 -2.39 12.94 3.15
C SER A 44 -3.84 12.47 3.18
N ILE A 45 -4.05 11.16 3.24
CA ILE A 45 -5.39 10.58 3.37
C ILE A 45 -6.06 11.07 4.66
N LEU A 46 -5.35 11.00 5.78
CA LEU A 46 -5.87 11.44 7.07
C LEU A 46 -6.11 12.94 7.13
N ALA A 47 -5.31 13.74 6.42
CA ALA A 47 -5.53 15.18 6.32
C ALA A 47 -6.90 15.49 5.70
N GLY A 48 -7.33 14.69 4.72
CA GLY A 48 -8.66 14.82 4.13
C GLY A 48 -9.76 14.61 5.17
N TYR A 49 -9.66 13.56 5.97
CA TYR A 49 -10.63 13.27 7.03
C TYR A 49 -10.63 14.32 8.13
N LEU A 50 -9.47 14.88 8.45
CA LEU A 50 -9.36 15.95 9.42
C LEU A 50 -10.05 17.23 8.91
N ARG A 51 -9.84 17.58 7.65
CA ARG A 51 -10.40 18.79 7.05
C ARG A 51 -11.91 18.72 6.85
N ASP A 52 -12.44 17.54 6.54
CA ASP A 52 -13.89 17.38 6.37
C ASP A 52 -14.63 17.17 7.69
N GLY A 53 -13.91 17.12 8.81
CA GLY A 53 -14.50 16.97 10.13
C GLY A 53 -14.84 15.55 10.53
N SER A 54 -14.52 14.55 9.71
CA SER A 54 -14.78 13.14 10.02
C SER A 54 -13.99 12.66 11.22
N PHE A 55 -12.74 13.15 11.36
CA PHE A 55 -11.86 12.78 12.46
C PHE A 55 -11.32 14.03 13.17
N SER A 56 -11.15 13.90 14.49
CA SER A 56 -10.41 14.89 15.28
C SER A 56 -8.90 14.67 15.08
N ALA A 57 -8.11 15.68 15.47
CA ALA A 57 -6.65 15.56 15.46
C ALA A 57 -6.16 14.41 16.34
N ALA A 58 -6.82 14.17 17.48
CA ALA A 58 -6.47 13.07 18.37
C ALA A 58 -6.72 11.71 17.72
N GLN A 59 -7.82 11.58 16.97
CA GLN A 59 -8.14 10.36 16.23
C GLN A 59 -7.13 10.10 15.11
N VAL A 60 -6.75 11.13 14.36
CA VAL A 60 -5.74 11.02 13.30
C VAL A 60 -4.40 10.56 13.87
N ARG A 61 -3.96 11.14 14.99
CA ARG A 61 -2.73 10.72 15.65
C ARG A 61 -2.78 9.26 16.12
N ARG A 62 -3.92 8.85 16.63
CA ARG A 62 -4.11 7.47 17.10
C ARG A 62 -4.01 6.47 15.95
N VAL A 63 -4.68 6.77 14.84
CA VAL A 63 -4.61 5.91 13.65
C VAL A 63 -3.17 5.79 13.16
N MET A 64 -2.48 6.94 13.01
CA MET A 64 -1.08 6.92 12.54
C MET A 64 -0.19 6.06 13.43
N ARG A 65 -0.32 6.22 14.76
CA ARG A 65 0.48 5.41 15.69
C ARG A 65 0.21 3.92 15.54
N HIS A 66 -1.06 3.52 15.40
CA HIS A 66 -1.42 2.12 15.24
C HIS A 66 -0.81 1.54 13.96
N VAL A 67 -0.86 2.28 12.85
CA VAL A 67 -0.32 1.81 11.59
C VAL A 67 1.21 1.77 11.63
N GLU A 68 1.84 2.79 12.20
CA GLU A 68 3.29 2.81 12.38
C GLU A 68 3.77 1.62 13.22
N ASP A 69 3.06 1.30 14.28
CA ASP A 69 3.38 0.15 15.13
C ASP A 69 3.22 -1.17 14.35
N ALA A 70 2.15 -1.28 13.58
CA ALA A 70 1.89 -2.48 12.79
C ALA A 70 2.93 -2.71 11.68
N LEU A 71 3.48 -1.64 11.12
CA LEU A 71 4.46 -1.70 10.04
C LEU A 71 5.92 -1.52 10.52
N ALA A 72 6.13 -1.43 11.82
CA ALA A 72 7.47 -1.29 12.39
C ALA A 72 8.36 -2.47 11.94
N GLY A 73 9.55 -2.14 11.45
CA GLY A 73 10.47 -3.16 10.94
C GLY A 73 10.19 -3.62 9.51
N SER A 74 9.10 -3.16 8.91
CA SER A 74 8.71 -3.53 7.54
C SER A 74 8.77 -2.36 6.56
N GLU A 75 9.37 -1.25 6.97
CA GLU A 75 9.57 -0.08 6.11
C GLU A 75 10.92 -0.16 5.40
N HIS A 76 10.94 0.28 4.14
CA HIS A 76 12.13 0.19 3.30
C HIS A 76 12.44 1.53 2.63
N LEU A 77 13.73 1.82 2.52
CA LEU A 77 14.22 2.86 1.63
C LEU A 77 14.45 2.19 0.28
N VAL A 78 13.75 2.68 -0.74
CA VAL A 78 13.88 2.14 -2.09
C VAL A 78 14.92 2.97 -2.86
N SER A 79 15.85 2.31 -3.54
CA SER A 79 16.88 3.03 -4.28
C SER A 79 16.29 3.81 -5.45
N SER A 80 16.89 4.97 -5.73
CA SER A 80 16.45 5.77 -6.89
C SER A 80 16.63 5.02 -8.20
N ASP A 81 17.66 4.21 -8.33
CA ASP A 81 17.89 3.41 -9.52
C ASP A 81 16.72 2.44 -9.77
N ALA A 82 16.28 1.74 -8.72
CA ALA A 82 15.15 0.81 -8.84
C ALA A 82 13.86 1.54 -9.25
N VAL A 83 13.60 2.70 -8.65
CA VAL A 83 12.43 3.52 -8.98
C VAL A 83 12.51 4.02 -10.42
N ILE A 84 13.67 4.52 -10.84
CA ILE A 84 13.87 5.05 -12.19
C ILE A 84 13.65 3.94 -13.24
N LYS A 85 14.09 2.72 -12.99
CA LYS A 85 13.82 1.60 -13.90
C LYS A 85 12.34 1.39 -14.15
N VAL A 86 11.50 1.52 -13.11
CA VAL A 86 10.06 1.43 -13.26
C VAL A 86 9.52 2.61 -14.07
N ILE A 87 9.98 3.82 -13.76
CA ILE A 87 9.56 5.03 -14.48
C ILE A 87 9.90 4.92 -15.96
N GLU A 88 11.08 4.43 -16.31
CA GLU A 88 11.50 4.27 -17.71
C GLU A 88 10.60 3.29 -18.46
N ALA A 89 10.12 2.26 -17.80
CA ALA A 89 9.35 1.19 -18.42
C ALA A 89 7.84 1.44 -18.42
N THR A 90 7.36 2.46 -17.69
CA THR A 90 5.93 2.72 -17.50
C THR A 90 5.64 4.21 -17.61
N ARG A 91 4.35 4.58 -17.43
CA ARG A 91 3.95 5.98 -17.30
C ARG A 91 3.50 6.31 -15.90
N LEU A 92 3.87 5.47 -14.93
CA LEU A 92 3.50 5.68 -13.54
C LEU A 92 4.22 6.89 -12.96
N SER A 93 3.60 7.53 -11.97
CA SER A 93 4.27 8.54 -11.16
C SER A 93 5.46 7.92 -10.42
N ALA A 94 6.41 8.75 -10.01
CA ALA A 94 7.52 8.28 -9.19
C ALA A 94 7.04 7.70 -7.86
N TYR A 95 5.93 8.22 -7.34
CA TYR A 95 5.34 7.72 -6.09
C TYR A 95 4.79 6.30 -6.25
N ASP A 96 3.99 6.05 -7.30
CA ASP A 96 3.50 4.69 -7.58
C ASP A 96 4.63 3.74 -7.94
N ALA A 97 5.60 4.23 -8.70
CA ALA A 97 6.77 3.44 -9.09
C ALA A 97 7.58 2.96 -7.90
N GLU A 98 7.58 3.70 -6.79
CA GLU A 98 8.33 3.31 -5.60
C GLU A 98 7.78 2.03 -4.98
N PHE A 99 6.46 1.87 -4.95
CA PHE A 99 5.82 0.63 -4.47
C PHE A 99 6.10 -0.56 -5.38
N VAL A 100 6.03 -0.34 -6.69
CA VAL A 100 6.35 -1.38 -7.68
C VAL A 100 7.81 -1.81 -7.55
N ALA A 101 8.72 -0.85 -7.45
CA ALA A 101 10.15 -1.11 -7.30
C ALA A 101 10.44 -1.95 -6.05
N LEU A 102 9.82 -1.62 -4.93
CA LEU A 102 9.99 -2.39 -3.69
C LEU A 102 9.52 -3.83 -3.88
N ALA A 103 8.35 -4.03 -4.46
CA ALA A 103 7.82 -5.37 -4.70
C ALA A 103 8.77 -6.21 -5.56
N ARG A 104 9.33 -5.60 -6.60
CA ARG A 104 10.31 -6.28 -7.46
C ARG A 104 11.61 -6.59 -6.73
N GLU A 105 12.13 -5.69 -5.90
CA GLU A 105 13.32 -5.93 -5.09
C GLU A 105 13.12 -7.09 -4.13
N LEU A 106 11.94 -7.20 -3.52
CA LEU A 106 11.62 -8.26 -2.59
C LEU A 106 11.12 -9.54 -3.28
N SER A 107 10.90 -9.50 -4.59
CA SER A 107 10.35 -10.60 -5.38
C SER A 107 9.01 -11.10 -4.84
N VAL A 108 8.14 -10.15 -4.48
CA VAL A 108 6.80 -10.42 -3.95
C VAL A 108 5.77 -9.59 -4.71
N PRO A 109 4.49 -9.97 -4.66
CA PRO A 109 3.45 -9.16 -5.30
C PRO A 109 3.21 -7.85 -4.57
N LEU A 110 2.78 -6.84 -5.35
CA LEU A 110 2.22 -5.60 -4.83
C LEU A 110 0.70 -5.73 -4.86
N VAL A 111 0.06 -5.59 -3.72
CA VAL A 111 -1.41 -5.57 -3.64
C VAL A 111 -1.89 -4.13 -3.67
N THR A 112 -2.67 -3.78 -4.67
CA THR A 112 -3.12 -2.42 -4.92
C THR A 112 -4.50 -2.43 -5.58
N GLU A 113 -5.26 -1.34 -5.38
CA GLU A 113 -6.50 -1.11 -6.10
C GLU A 113 -6.34 -0.06 -7.21
N ASP A 114 -5.14 0.48 -7.39
CA ASP A 114 -4.87 1.48 -8.41
C ASP A 114 -4.89 0.86 -9.80
N LYS A 115 -5.86 1.29 -10.62
CA LYS A 115 -6.06 0.72 -11.96
C LYS A 115 -4.87 0.96 -12.88
N ALA A 116 -4.21 2.11 -12.75
CA ALA A 116 -3.05 2.43 -13.58
C ALA A 116 -1.89 1.50 -13.26
N VAL A 117 -1.67 1.20 -11.98
CA VAL A 117 -0.61 0.28 -11.55
C VAL A 117 -0.91 -1.15 -11.99
N LEU A 118 -2.16 -1.60 -11.80
CA LEU A 118 -2.59 -2.93 -12.23
C LEU A 118 -2.41 -3.13 -13.74
N LYS A 119 -2.74 -2.11 -14.51
CA LYS A 119 -2.60 -2.16 -15.97
C LYS A 119 -1.14 -2.11 -16.42
N ALA A 120 -0.32 -1.28 -15.78
CA ALA A 120 1.08 -1.08 -16.19
C ALA A 120 1.98 -2.23 -15.76
N CYS A 121 1.71 -2.87 -14.64
CA CYS A 121 2.58 -3.88 -14.05
C CYS A 121 1.82 -5.16 -13.67
N PRO A 122 1.14 -5.81 -14.62
CA PRO A 122 0.32 -6.99 -14.31
C PRO A 122 1.12 -8.17 -13.77
N GLU A 123 2.41 -8.24 -14.07
CA GLU A 123 3.29 -9.30 -13.57
C GLU A 123 3.70 -9.09 -12.10
N THR A 124 3.53 -7.86 -11.58
CA THR A 124 3.92 -7.51 -10.21
C THR A 124 2.72 -7.22 -9.33
N ALA A 125 1.70 -6.56 -9.88
CA ALA A 125 0.56 -6.02 -9.12
C ALA A 125 -0.66 -6.92 -9.19
N LEU A 126 -1.35 -7.03 -8.06
CA LEU A 126 -2.62 -7.74 -7.91
C LEU A 126 -3.61 -6.84 -7.18
N SER A 127 -4.89 -6.96 -7.51
CA SER A 127 -5.94 -6.37 -6.69
C SER A 127 -6.09 -7.16 -5.38
N MET A 128 -6.74 -6.58 -4.39
CA MET A 128 -7.07 -7.30 -3.15
C MET A 128 -7.92 -8.54 -3.45
N GLU A 129 -8.90 -8.40 -4.32
CA GLU A 129 -9.75 -9.51 -4.76
C GLU A 129 -8.92 -10.61 -5.41
N GLY A 130 -8.02 -10.23 -6.32
CA GLY A 130 -7.13 -11.16 -7.00
C GLY A 130 -6.20 -11.88 -6.05
N PHE A 131 -5.66 -11.17 -5.07
CA PHE A 131 -4.80 -11.77 -4.06
C PHE A 131 -5.57 -12.73 -3.15
N PHE A 132 -6.74 -12.31 -2.67
CA PHE A 132 -7.52 -13.11 -1.71
C PHE A 132 -8.08 -14.38 -2.34
N HIS A 133 -8.63 -14.29 -3.55
CA HIS A 133 -9.27 -15.41 -4.24
C HIS A 133 -8.39 -16.07 -5.29
N GLY A 134 -7.27 -15.45 -5.61
CA GLY A 134 -6.52 -15.81 -6.78
C GLY A 134 -5.65 -17.03 -6.67
N ALA A 135 -5.19 -17.44 -7.85
CA ALA A 135 -4.24 -18.50 -8.02
C ALA A 135 -2.90 -18.24 -7.31
N HIS A 136 -2.63 -16.98 -6.97
CA HIS A 136 -1.41 -16.58 -6.28
C HIS A 136 -1.40 -16.96 -4.80
N GLY A 137 -2.49 -17.46 -4.28
CA GLY A 137 -2.56 -17.96 -2.91
C GLY A 137 -1.92 -19.32 -2.72
N HIS A 138 -1.35 -19.87 -3.74
CA HIS A 138 -0.72 -21.17 -3.66
C HIS A 138 0.63 -21.22 -4.31
#